data_2d50dc116f24a57eb07f588bc5ee3c6a
#
_entry.id   2d50dc116f24a57eb07f588bc5ee3c6a
#
_cell.length_a   1.000
_cell.length_b   1.000
_cell.length_c   1.000
_cell.angle_alpha   90.00
_cell.angle_beta   90.00
_cell.angle_gamma   90.00
#
_symmetry.space_group_name_H-M   'P 1'
#
loop_
_entity.id
_entity.type
_entity.pdbx_description
1 polymer ?
#
loop_
_entity_poly.entity_id
_entity_poly.type
_entity_poly.pdbx_seq_one_letter_code
_entity_poly.pdbx_strand_id
1 'polypeptide(L)'
;MRKLHFAEEAELFAYKAWHSLKLEPPADLERVAARLKIEVHEREFVPEIDGFYLRLPGAPPVIAVNNSYVKPLPRRRFTLAHEIGHHLLGRAISPDRRYFVFDSATPRRSILERACDRFATMLLMPEDLTRQYYQELSHNPSNRTAIMSARFGVSAWALRRRLRELGLSTWTRR
;
A
#
# COMPACT_ATOMS: atom_id res chain seq x y z
N MET A 1 5.25 -27.68 -8.60
CA MET A 1 4.39 -26.49 -8.37
C MET A 1 5.02 -25.70 -7.22
N ARG A 2 5.54 -24.48 -7.48
CA ARG A 2 6.00 -23.58 -6.41
C ARG A 2 4.78 -23.19 -5.57
N LYS A 3 4.76 -23.52 -4.28
CA LYS A 3 3.78 -22.92 -3.35
C LYS A 3 3.99 -21.41 -3.39
N LEU A 4 3.02 -20.66 -3.87
CA LEU A 4 3.07 -19.21 -3.89
C LEU A 4 2.96 -18.69 -2.44
N HIS A 5 4.08 -18.28 -1.89
CA HIS A 5 4.15 -17.65 -0.57
C HIS A 5 3.90 -16.13 -0.72
N PHE A 6 2.69 -15.77 -1.10
CA PHE A 6 2.31 -14.37 -1.39
C PHE A 6 2.72 -13.37 -0.31
N ALA A 7 2.69 -13.77 0.96
CA ALA A 7 3.09 -12.88 2.04
C ALA A 7 4.59 -12.55 1.98
N GLU A 8 5.44 -13.54 1.74
CA GLU A 8 6.89 -13.36 1.61
C GLU A 8 7.25 -12.60 0.35
N GLU A 9 6.54 -12.86 -0.76
CA GLU A 9 6.71 -12.10 -2.01
C GLU A 9 6.31 -10.63 -1.84
N ALA A 10 5.21 -10.36 -1.13
CA ALA A 10 4.76 -9.00 -0.82
C ALA A 10 5.84 -8.22 -0.03
N GLU A 11 6.44 -8.85 0.98
CA GLU A 11 7.53 -8.27 1.77
C GLU A 11 8.75 -7.99 0.91
N LEU A 12 9.17 -8.97 0.12
CA LEU A 12 10.34 -8.84 -0.76
C LEU A 12 10.16 -7.73 -1.79
N PHE A 13 8.97 -7.62 -2.40
CA PHE A 13 8.70 -6.56 -3.37
C PHE A 13 8.67 -5.17 -2.73
N ALA A 14 8.06 -5.03 -1.56
CA ALA A 14 8.08 -3.76 -0.83
C ALA A 14 9.51 -3.36 -0.45
N TYR A 15 10.29 -4.28 0.09
CA TYR A 15 11.70 -4.07 0.43
C TYR A 15 12.52 -3.64 -0.80
N LYS A 16 12.39 -4.37 -1.93
CA LYS A 16 13.08 -4.05 -3.17
C LYS A 16 12.71 -2.65 -3.70
N ALA A 17 11.43 -2.26 -3.64
CA ALA A 17 10.99 -0.94 -4.07
C ALA A 17 11.67 0.16 -3.25
N TRP A 18 11.70 0.02 -1.93
CA TRP A 18 12.35 0.99 -1.05
C TRP A 18 13.83 1.16 -1.36
N HIS A 19 14.58 0.07 -1.45
CA HIS A 19 16.04 0.13 -1.63
C HIS A 19 16.44 0.52 -3.06
N SER A 20 15.79 -0.06 -4.08
CA SER A 20 16.17 0.21 -5.47
C SER A 20 15.82 1.62 -5.92
N LEU A 21 14.74 2.18 -5.39
CA LEU A 21 14.28 3.53 -5.73
C LEU A 21 14.74 4.58 -4.70
N LYS A 22 15.41 4.18 -3.61
CA LYS A 22 15.81 5.08 -2.52
C LYS A 22 14.63 5.95 -2.08
N LEU A 23 13.53 5.28 -1.73
CA LEU A 23 12.31 5.98 -1.34
C LEU A 23 12.49 6.68 0.02
N GLU A 24 11.77 7.77 0.20
CA GLU A 24 11.67 8.52 1.45
C GLU A 24 10.18 8.69 1.83
N PRO A 25 9.87 8.79 3.11
CA PRO A 25 8.48 9.05 3.53
C PRO A 25 8.06 10.52 3.24
N PRO A 26 6.85 10.70 2.73
CA PRO A 26 5.88 9.69 2.33
C PRO A 26 6.27 9.04 0.99
N ALA A 27 6.26 7.70 0.93
CA ALA A 27 6.69 6.97 -0.27
C ALA A 27 6.09 7.53 -1.56
N ASP A 28 6.93 7.80 -2.56
CA ASP A 28 6.51 8.24 -3.89
C ASP A 28 5.98 7.05 -4.70
N LEU A 29 4.67 6.86 -4.65
CA LEU A 29 3.99 5.73 -5.30
C LEU A 29 3.92 5.88 -6.82
N GLU A 30 3.89 7.10 -7.33
CA GLU A 30 3.93 7.35 -8.78
C GLU A 30 5.27 6.94 -9.36
N ARG A 31 6.36 7.22 -8.66
CA ARG A 31 7.69 6.76 -9.04
C ARG A 31 7.79 5.24 -9.02
N VAL A 32 7.16 4.57 -8.05
CA VAL A 32 7.08 3.09 -8.02
C VAL A 32 6.30 2.58 -9.23
N ALA A 33 5.13 3.15 -9.52
CA ALA A 33 4.30 2.77 -10.67
C ALA A 33 5.04 3.01 -12.01
N ALA A 34 5.67 4.16 -12.18
CA ALA A 34 6.46 4.49 -13.37
C ALA A 34 7.60 3.49 -13.60
N ARG A 35 8.32 3.08 -12.54
CA ARG A 35 9.37 2.06 -12.62
C ARG A 35 8.85 0.70 -13.10
N LEU A 36 7.59 0.40 -12.79
CA LEU A 36 6.88 -0.82 -13.19
C LEU A 36 6.17 -0.65 -14.55
N LYS A 37 6.27 0.52 -15.19
CA LYS A 37 5.59 0.87 -16.43
C LYS A 37 4.05 0.79 -16.32
N ILE A 38 3.52 1.15 -15.17
CA ILE A 38 2.09 1.22 -14.89
C ILE A 38 1.62 2.65 -15.15
N GLU A 39 0.56 2.80 -15.93
CA GLU A 39 -0.13 4.06 -16.08
C GLU A 39 -1.09 4.29 -14.92
N VAL A 40 -0.99 5.44 -14.25
CA VAL A 40 -1.84 5.79 -13.11
C VAL A 40 -2.77 6.91 -13.51
N HIS A 41 -4.06 6.72 -13.26
CA HIS A 41 -5.10 7.71 -13.51
C HIS A 41 -5.89 8.00 -12.23
N GLU A 42 -6.12 9.26 -11.95
CA GLU A 42 -7.10 9.68 -10.95
C GLU A 42 -8.40 10.06 -11.65
N ARG A 43 -9.51 9.50 -11.22
CA ARG A 43 -10.87 9.71 -11.77
C ARG A 43 -11.91 9.62 -10.67
N GLU A 44 -13.00 10.33 -10.86
CA GLU A 44 -14.16 10.16 -9.99
C GLU A 44 -14.93 8.90 -10.39
N PHE A 45 -15.20 8.06 -9.40
CA PHE A 45 -16.05 6.89 -9.49
C PHE A 45 -17.16 6.97 -8.43
N VAL A 46 -18.11 6.05 -8.52
CA VAL A 46 -19.09 5.87 -7.46
C VAL A 46 -18.40 5.60 -6.10
N PRO A 47 -18.99 6.02 -4.99
CA PRO A 47 -18.32 5.95 -3.67
C PRO A 47 -17.89 4.55 -3.25
N GLU A 48 -18.53 3.50 -3.76
CA GLU A 48 -18.26 2.09 -3.44
C GLU A 48 -16.96 1.58 -4.06
N ILE A 49 -16.44 2.26 -5.09
CA ILE A 49 -15.19 1.89 -5.77
C ILE A 49 -14.07 2.77 -5.24
N ASP A 50 -13.01 2.16 -4.73
CA ASP A 50 -11.79 2.86 -4.33
C ASP A 50 -10.79 2.98 -5.49
N GLY A 51 -10.70 1.95 -6.32
CA GLY A 51 -9.84 1.91 -7.50
C GLY A 51 -9.97 0.61 -8.26
N PHE A 52 -9.16 0.45 -9.29
CA PHE A 52 -9.02 -0.81 -10.01
C PHE A 52 -7.66 -0.95 -10.67
N TYR A 53 -7.25 -2.19 -10.88
CA TYR A 53 -6.11 -2.58 -11.69
C TYR A 53 -6.56 -3.33 -12.93
N LEU A 54 -6.01 -2.94 -14.09
CA LEU A 54 -6.27 -3.57 -15.39
C LEU A 54 -4.95 -3.91 -16.08
N ARG A 55 -4.83 -5.14 -16.54
CA ARG A 55 -3.75 -5.58 -17.43
C ARG A 55 -4.34 -6.27 -18.65
N LEU A 56 -3.97 -5.80 -19.84
CA LEU A 56 -4.33 -6.40 -21.11
C LEU A 56 -3.06 -6.80 -21.87
N PRO A 57 -3.09 -7.90 -22.64
CA PRO A 57 -1.98 -8.28 -23.51
C PRO A 57 -1.71 -7.14 -24.54
N GLY A 58 -0.43 -6.80 -24.70
CA GLY A 58 -0.01 -5.78 -25.68
C GLY A 58 -0.25 -4.33 -25.28
N ALA A 59 -0.78 -4.07 -24.09
CA ALA A 59 -0.99 -2.71 -23.56
C ALA A 59 -0.26 -2.51 -22.22
N PRO A 60 0.11 -1.28 -21.87
CA PRO A 60 0.58 -0.97 -20.53
C PRO A 60 -0.47 -1.33 -19.47
N PRO A 61 -0.05 -1.81 -18.30
CA PRO A 61 -0.98 -1.98 -17.19
C PRO A 61 -1.48 -0.62 -16.70
N VAL A 62 -2.72 -0.58 -16.27
CA VAL A 62 -3.39 0.64 -15.81
C VAL A 62 -3.88 0.47 -14.38
N ILE A 63 -3.66 1.48 -13.56
CA ILE A 63 -4.32 1.66 -12.26
C ILE A 63 -5.16 2.93 -12.34
N ALA A 64 -6.41 2.84 -11.91
CA ALA A 64 -7.23 4.02 -11.68
C ALA A 64 -7.64 4.09 -10.20
N VAL A 65 -7.49 5.28 -9.61
CA VAL A 65 -7.81 5.57 -8.22
C VAL A 65 -8.94 6.57 -8.14
N ASN A 66 -9.91 6.30 -7.29
CA ASN A 66 -11.03 7.21 -7.07
C ASN A 66 -10.56 8.47 -6.31
N ASN A 67 -10.62 9.61 -6.98
CA ASN A 67 -10.23 10.90 -6.42
C ASN A 67 -11.42 11.77 -6.01
N SER A 68 -12.63 11.19 -5.92
CA SER A 68 -13.80 11.92 -5.42
C SER A 68 -13.53 12.53 -4.04
N TYR A 69 -14.23 13.61 -3.72
CA TYR A 69 -14.04 14.37 -2.46
C TYR A 69 -14.28 13.53 -1.18
N VAL A 70 -15.05 12.44 -1.29
CA VAL A 70 -15.29 11.52 -0.17
C VAL A 70 -14.13 10.55 0.10
N LYS A 71 -13.12 10.54 -0.77
CA LYS A 71 -11.94 9.67 -0.63
C LYS A 71 -10.73 10.49 -0.15
N PRO A 72 -10.43 10.47 1.16
CA PRO A 72 -9.29 11.23 1.69
C PRO A 72 -7.96 10.74 1.12
N LEU A 73 -6.98 11.63 1.00
CA LEU A 73 -5.67 11.33 0.43
C LEU A 73 -5.00 10.06 1.01
N PRO A 74 -5.00 9.79 2.34
CA PRO A 74 -4.44 8.54 2.86
C PRO A 74 -5.13 7.28 2.33
N ARG A 75 -6.45 7.34 2.04
CA ARG A 75 -7.19 6.22 1.43
C ARG A 75 -6.75 6.01 -0.01
N ARG A 76 -6.68 7.08 -0.81
CA ARG A 76 -6.22 7.03 -2.20
C ARG A 76 -4.80 6.47 -2.31
N ARG A 77 -3.90 6.89 -1.43
CA ARG A 77 -2.54 6.36 -1.37
C ARG A 77 -2.51 4.87 -1.04
N PHE A 78 -3.33 4.43 -0.09
CA PHE A 78 -3.43 3.00 0.24
C PHE A 78 -3.94 2.20 -0.95
N THR A 79 -5.00 2.67 -1.63
CA THR A 79 -5.54 2.05 -2.83
C THR A 79 -4.48 1.94 -3.93
N LEU A 80 -3.77 3.03 -4.25
CA LEU A 80 -2.69 2.97 -5.26
C LEU A 80 -1.62 1.93 -4.91
N ALA A 81 -1.17 1.90 -3.67
CA ALA A 81 -0.19 0.91 -3.21
C ALA A 81 -0.74 -0.53 -3.29
N HIS A 82 -2.02 -0.74 -2.96
CA HIS A 82 -2.70 -2.02 -3.05
C HIS A 82 -2.78 -2.52 -4.50
N GLU A 83 -3.16 -1.65 -5.44
CA GLU A 83 -3.24 -1.98 -6.86
C GLU A 83 -1.86 -2.26 -7.48
N ILE A 84 -0.80 -1.59 -7.02
CA ILE A 84 0.58 -1.96 -7.36
C ILE A 84 0.89 -3.39 -6.86
N GLY A 85 0.38 -3.76 -5.68
CA GLY A 85 0.44 -5.12 -5.16
C GLY A 85 -0.20 -6.14 -6.11
N HIS A 86 -1.38 -5.85 -6.65
CA HIS A 86 -2.02 -6.68 -7.67
C HIS A 86 -1.18 -6.83 -8.94
N HIS A 87 -0.50 -5.77 -9.38
CA HIS A 87 0.42 -5.87 -10.51
C HIS A 87 1.56 -6.86 -10.24
N LEU A 88 2.20 -6.75 -9.09
CA LEU A 88 3.39 -7.56 -8.76
C LEU A 88 3.02 -9.01 -8.45
N LEU A 89 2.04 -9.23 -7.58
CA LEU A 89 1.63 -10.55 -7.09
C LEU A 89 0.75 -11.28 -8.11
N GLY A 90 -0.11 -10.56 -8.82
CA GLY A 90 -0.98 -11.13 -9.84
C GLY A 90 -0.23 -11.65 -11.06
N ARG A 91 0.97 -11.13 -11.37
CA ARG A 91 1.84 -11.67 -12.42
C ARG A 91 2.35 -13.07 -12.10
N ALA A 92 2.55 -13.38 -10.84
CA ALA A 92 2.95 -14.72 -10.40
C ALA A 92 1.85 -15.76 -10.65
N ILE A 93 0.57 -15.34 -10.64
CA ILE A 93 -0.59 -16.20 -10.87
C ILE A 93 -0.89 -16.35 -12.36
N SER A 94 -0.82 -15.26 -13.10
CA SER A 94 -1.27 -15.18 -14.49
C SER A 94 -0.37 -14.23 -15.29
N PRO A 95 0.84 -14.67 -15.72
CA PRO A 95 1.82 -13.78 -16.37
C PRO A 95 1.29 -13.19 -17.69
N ASP A 96 0.55 -13.94 -18.48
CA ASP A 96 0.18 -13.59 -19.88
C ASP A 96 -1.32 -13.39 -20.09
N ARG A 97 -2.14 -13.43 -19.06
CA ARG A 97 -3.60 -13.33 -19.19
C ARG A 97 -4.11 -11.92 -18.87
N ARG A 98 -5.28 -11.61 -19.44
CA ARG A 98 -6.08 -10.47 -19.00
C ARG A 98 -6.35 -10.59 -17.51
N TYR A 99 -6.07 -9.53 -16.78
CA TYR A 99 -6.28 -9.50 -15.35
C TYR A 99 -6.95 -8.19 -14.98
N PHE A 100 -8.07 -8.29 -14.31
CA PHE A 100 -8.88 -7.15 -13.90
C PHE A 100 -9.37 -7.36 -12.48
N VAL A 101 -9.13 -6.40 -11.63
CA VAL A 101 -9.57 -6.40 -10.23
C VAL A 101 -10.16 -5.04 -9.92
N PHE A 102 -11.30 -5.04 -9.25
CA PHE A 102 -11.88 -3.87 -8.60
C PHE A 102 -11.56 -3.90 -7.12
N ASP A 103 -10.99 -2.83 -6.61
CA ASP A 103 -10.94 -2.58 -5.18
C ASP A 103 -12.25 -1.87 -4.77
N SER A 104 -13.05 -2.57 -3.98
CA SER A 104 -14.30 -2.05 -3.43
C SER A 104 -14.20 -1.89 -1.92
N ALA A 105 -15.03 -1.02 -1.37
CA ALA A 105 -15.12 -0.82 0.07
C ALA A 105 -15.47 -2.10 0.88
N THR A 106 -15.90 -3.17 0.17
CA THR A 106 -16.18 -4.48 0.79
C THR A 106 -14.91 -5.33 0.77
N PRO A 107 -14.36 -5.70 1.95
CA PRO A 107 -13.12 -6.46 2.02
C PRO A 107 -13.25 -7.83 1.35
N ARG A 108 -12.50 -8.06 0.30
CA ARG A 108 -12.29 -9.40 -0.25
C ARG A 108 -11.30 -10.15 0.66
N ARG A 109 -11.68 -11.34 1.09
CA ARG A 109 -10.88 -12.15 2.02
C ARG A 109 -9.93 -13.15 1.34
N SER A 110 -9.64 -12.98 0.05
CA SER A 110 -8.74 -13.90 -0.65
C SER A 110 -7.30 -13.80 -0.11
N ILE A 111 -6.50 -14.83 -0.31
CA ILE A 111 -5.08 -14.83 0.09
C ILE A 111 -4.33 -13.74 -0.66
N LEU A 112 -4.65 -13.52 -1.93
CA LEU A 112 -4.04 -12.48 -2.75
C LEU A 112 -4.37 -11.08 -2.23
N GLU A 113 -5.65 -10.80 -1.91
CA GLU A 113 -6.06 -9.51 -1.35
C GLU A 113 -5.30 -9.17 -0.06
N ARG A 114 -5.19 -10.17 0.84
CA ARG A 114 -4.39 -9.98 2.07
C ARG A 114 -2.92 -9.72 1.80
N ALA A 115 -2.35 -10.34 0.76
CA ALA A 115 -0.97 -10.09 0.36
C ALA A 115 -0.80 -8.71 -0.27
N CYS A 116 -1.76 -8.22 -1.06
CA CYS A 116 -1.77 -6.86 -1.59
C CYS A 116 -1.88 -5.83 -0.46
N ASP A 117 -2.76 -6.06 0.53
CA ASP A 117 -2.85 -5.23 1.74
C ASP A 117 -1.52 -5.21 2.52
N ARG A 118 -0.86 -6.37 2.66
CA ARG A 118 0.44 -6.47 3.32
C ARG A 118 1.50 -5.70 2.55
N PHE A 119 1.57 -5.88 1.23
CA PHE A 119 2.47 -5.12 0.36
C PHE A 119 2.26 -3.61 0.52
N ALA A 120 1.01 -3.13 0.42
CA ALA A 120 0.67 -1.72 0.59
C ALA A 120 1.10 -1.19 1.95
N THR A 121 0.82 -1.96 3.02
CA THR A 121 1.22 -1.60 4.38
C THR A 121 2.74 -1.46 4.51
N MET A 122 3.50 -2.38 3.96
CA MET A 122 4.97 -2.37 4.06
C MET A 122 5.60 -1.33 3.14
N LEU A 123 5.00 -1.08 1.97
CA LEU A 123 5.45 -0.03 1.07
C LEU A 123 5.22 1.37 1.66
N LEU A 124 4.09 1.58 2.33
CA LEU A 124 3.76 2.88 2.95
C LEU A 124 4.44 3.07 4.31
N MET A 125 4.63 2.00 5.07
CA MET A 125 5.16 2.03 6.45
C MET A 125 6.19 0.91 6.66
N PRO A 126 7.42 1.03 6.10
CA PRO A 126 8.48 0.05 6.30
C PRO A 126 8.78 -0.13 7.78
N GLU A 127 9.10 -1.36 8.18
CA GLU A 127 9.29 -1.69 9.58
C GLU A 127 10.40 -0.86 10.23
N ASP A 128 11.57 -0.81 9.60
CA ASP A 128 12.73 -0.11 10.15
C ASP A 128 12.45 1.37 10.40
N LEU A 129 11.88 2.07 9.41
CA LEU A 129 11.51 3.48 9.55
C LEU A 129 10.36 3.68 10.55
N THR A 130 9.42 2.74 10.61
CA THR A 130 8.33 2.81 11.59
C THR A 130 8.88 2.69 13.02
N ARG A 131 9.81 1.76 13.25
CA ARG A 131 10.48 1.60 14.56
C ARG A 131 11.34 2.81 14.88
N GLN A 132 12.11 3.30 13.92
CA GLN A 132 12.95 4.50 14.08
C GLN A 132 12.10 5.70 14.52
N TYR A 133 11.05 6.06 13.76
CA TYR A 133 10.19 7.20 14.10
C TYR A 133 9.44 7.01 15.42
N TYR A 134 9.07 5.77 15.74
CA TYR A 134 8.45 5.47 17.02
C TYR A 134 9.40 5.75 18.20
N GLN A 135 10.68 5.44 18.05
CA GLN A 135 11.72 5.72 19.05
C GLN A 135 12.06 7.21 19.13
N GLU A 136 12.27 7.87 18.00
CA GLU A 136 12.53 9.31 17.92
C GLU A 136 11.47 10.13 18.66
N LEU A 137 10.21 9.72 18.55
CA LEU A 137 9.07 10.39 19.17
C LEU A 137 8.69 9.81 20.54
N SER A 138 9.58 9.10 21.20
CA SER A 138 9.34 8.55 22.54
C SER A 138 9.06 9.63 23.59
N HIS A 139 9.69 10.80 23.45
CA HIS A 139 9.51 11.98 24.31
C HIS A 139 8.20 12.75 24.03
N ASN A 140 7.48 12.45 22.93
CA ASN A 140 6.23 13.12 22.56
C ASN A 140 5.10 12.09 22.28
N PRO A 141 4.73 11.27 23.27
CA PRO A 141 3.81 10.16 23.05
C PRO A 141 2.41 10.60 22.66
N SER A 142 1.95 11.76 23.12
CA SER A 142 0.59 12.25 22.86
C SER A 142 0.37 12.60 21.37
N ASN A 143 1.38 13.15 20.71
CA ASN A 143 1.30 13.57 19.31
C ASN A 143 1.93 12.56 18.35
N ARG A 144 2.58 11.51 18.86
CA ARG A 144 3.32 10.53 18.06
C ARG A 144 2.51 9.97 16.90
N THR A 145 1.28 9.53 17.16
CA THR A 145 0.42 8.98 16.09
C THR A 145 0.15 10.00 15.00
N ALA A 146 -0.15 11.25 15.35
CA ALA A 146 -0.42 12.31 14.37
C ALA A 146 0.82 12.62 13.54
N ILE A 147 1.98 12.81 14.17
CA ILE A 147 3.24 13.12 13.50
C ILE A 147 3.65 11.97 12.56
N MET A 148 3.62 10.72 13.04
CA MET A 148 3.97 9.57 12.20
C MET A 148 3.01 9.37 11.04
N SER A 149 1.69 9.55 11.27
CA SER A 149 0.70 9.46 10.20
C SER A 149 0.96 10.47 9.08
N ALA A 150 1.28 11.71 9.45
CA ALA A 150 1.61 12.76 8.50
C ALA A 150 2.91 12.42 7.73
N ARG A 151 3.96 11.98 8.41
CA ARG A 151 5.24 11.60 7.78
C ARG A 151 5.08 10.49 6.75
N PHE A 152 4.26 9.47 7.04
CA PHE A 152 4.03 8.35 6.11
C PHE A 152 2.92 8.65 5.08
N GLY A 153 2.14 9.71 5.24
CA GLY A 153 0.99 10.01 4.39
C GLY A 153 -0.13 8.96 4.52
N VAL A 154 -0.36 8.44 5.73
CA VAL A 154 -1.36 7.41 6.03
C VAL A 154 -2.37 7.88 7.07
N SER A 155 -3.49 7.17 7.19
CA SER A 155 -4.45 7.47 8.25
C SER A 155 -3.93 7.05 9.63
N ALA A 156 -4.38 7.73 10.68
CA ALA A 156 -4.07 7.35 12.06
C ALA A 156 -4.52 5.91 12.39
N TRP A 157 -5.61 5.45 11.78
CA TRP A 157 -6.09 4.08 11.93
C TRP A 157 -5.11 3.07 11.34
N ALA A 158 -4.65 3.30 10.10
CA ALA A 158 -3.66 2.43 9.44
C ALA A 158 -2.35 2.37 10.23
N LEU A 159 -1.87 3.53 10.71
CA LEU A 159 -0.66 3.56 11.53
C LEU A 159 -0.84 2.79 12.85
N ARG A 160 -1.96 2.98 13.58
CA ARG A 160 -2.20 2.23 14.83
C ARG A 160 -2.25 0.72 14.58
N ARG A 161 -2.83 0.28 13.47
CA ARG A 161 -2.81 -1.12 13.05
C ARG A 161 -1.38 -1.60 12.83
N ARG A 162 -0.56 -0.83 12.09
CA ARG A 162 0.86 -1.17 11.82
C ARG A 162 1.67 -1.25 13.11
N LEU A 163 1.51 -0.29 14.02
CA LEU A 163 2.21 -0.31 15.31
C LEU A 163 1.87 -1.56 16.12
N ARG A 164 0.60 -1.98 16.15
CA ARG A 164 0.19 -3.24 16.82
C ARG A 164 0.82 -4.48 16.17
N GLU A 165 0.84 -4.54 14.83
CA GLU A 165 1.50 -5.63 14.09
C GLU A 165 2.99 -5.74 14.42
N LEU A 166 3.65 -4.61 14.70
CA LEU A 166 5.06 -4.54 15.09
C LEU A 166 5.31 -4.70 16.59
N GLY A 167 4.27 -4.95 17.40
CA GLY A 167 4.38 -5.05 18.86
C GLY A 167 4.67 -3.71 19.55
N LEU A 168 4.44 -2.57 18.87
CA LEU A 168 4.67 -1.25 19.42
C LEU A 168 3.39 -0.70 20.06
N SER A 169 3.53 -0.07 21.23
CA SER A 169 2.38 0.46 21.95
C SER A 169 1.72 1.63 21.23
N THR A 170 0.40 1.59 21.11
CA THR A 170 -0.39 2.71 20.59
C THR A 170 -0.91 3.63 21.69
N TRP A 171 -0.70 3.24 22.96
CA TRP A 171 -1.20 3.96 24.11
C TRP A 171 -0.10 4.78 24.78
N THR A 172 -0.44 6.01 25.14
CA THR A 172 0.33 6.77 26.11
C THR A 172 -0.01 6.21 27.50
N ARG A 173 0.98 5.68 28.23
CA ARG A 173 0.78 5.54 29.68
C ARG A 173 0.56 6.94 30.27
N ARG A 174 -0.64 7.18 30.79
CA ARG A 174 -0.89 8.34 31.64
C ARG A 174 -0.14 8.17 32.94
#